data_9db478486788b30376f1986a17f1af5b
#
_entry.id   9db478486788b30376f1986a17f1af5b
#
_cell.length_a   1.000
_cell.length_b   1.000
_cell.length_c   1.000
_cell.angle_alpha   90.00
_cell.angle_beta   90.00
_cell.angle_gamma   90.00
#
_symmetry.space_group_name_H-M   'P 1'
#
loop_
_entity.id
_entity.type
_entity.pdbx_description
1 polymer ?
#
loop_
_entity_poly.entity_id
_entity_poly.type
_entity_poly.pdbx_seq_one_letter_code
_entity_poly.pdbx_strand_id
1 'polypeptide(L)'
;MAVTGLTDQVSWGIYLANFIFLVGFAAAAVTVVFPAYVYKHEGMHKVAVLGEMMAIAAVVMCILFVLNHMGRPDRLWHMIPYIGIYNWPNSMLTWDVLVLVGYLILNAVCGFYYLHQKYTKQPINKSWYIPLVFLAIAWAFSIHTVTAFLINTMPAR
;
A
#
# COMPACT_ATOMS: atom_id res chain seq x y z
N MET A 1 22.62 15.02 -1.41
CA MET A 1 22.44 15.19 -2.88
C MET A 1 23.20 14.14 -3.67
N ALA A 2 24.52 13.94 -3.49
CA ALA A 2 25.26 12.95 -4.26
C ALA A 2 24.77 11.48 -4.16
N VAL A 3 24.18 11.11 -3.03
CA VAL A 3 23.69 9.73 -2.76
C VAL A 3 22.26 9.53 -3.24
N THR A 4 21.42 10.56 -3.19
CA THR A 4 19.98 10.44 -3.51
C THR A 4 19.63 10.81 -4.94
N GLY A 5 20.50 11.52 -5.65
CA GLY A 5 20.25 12.05 -6.99
C GLY A 5 19.23 13.21 -7.02
N LEU A 6 18.82 13.73 -5.84
CA LEU A 6 17.89 14.85 -5.75
C LEU A 6 18.60 16.19 -6.01
N THR A 7 17.98 17.04 -6.82
CA THR A 7 18.37 18.43 -7.06
C THR A 7 17.15 19.34 -6.97
N ASP A 8 17.35 20.64 -6.91
CA ASP A 8 16.24 21.63 -6.89
C ASP A 8 15.39 21.59 -8.17
N GLN A 9 15.98 21.11 -9.28
CA GLN A 9 15.30 20.99 -10.57
C GLN A 9 14.72 19.58 -10.80
N VAL A 10 15.30 18.55 -10.16
CA VAL A 10 14.91 17.15 -10.33
C VAL A 10 14.52 16.59 -8.97
N SER A 11 13.22 16.48 -8.73
CA SER A 11 12.65 15.89 -7.51
C SER A 11 12.66 14.36 -7.50
N TRP A 12 13.10 13.73 -8.58
CA TRP A 12 13.23 12.28 -8.72
C TRP A 12 14.57 11.83 -8.17
N GLY A 13 14.54 10.96 -7.17
CA GLY A 13 15.73 10.38 -6.58
C GLY A 13 15.49 8.93 -6.21
N ILE A 14 16.50 8.30 -5.62
CA ILE A 14 16.47 6.89 -5.26
C ILE A 14 15.28 6.53 -4.35
N TYR A 15 14.86 7.44 -3.48
CA TYR A 15 13.73 7.23 -2.58
C TYR A 15 12.43 7.09 -3.35
N LEU A 16 12.18 7.96 -4.32
CA LEU A 16 10.98 7.91 -5.13
C LEU A 16 10.98 6.70 -6.08
N ALA A 17 12.14 6.38 -6.66
CA ALA A 17 12.28 5.18 -7.50
C ALA A 17 11.95 3.90 -6.72
N ASN A 18 12.49 3.75 -5.50
CA ASN A 18 12.17 2.62 -4.63
C ASN A 18 10.70 2.62 -4.17
N PHE A 19 10.14 3.79 -3.88
CA PHE A 19 8.72 3.92 -3.57
C PHE A 19 7.84 3.38 -4.70
N ILE A 20 8.07 3.82 -5.94
CA ILE A 20 7.31 3.36 -7.12
C ILE A 20 7.46 1.85 -7.31
N PHE A 21 8.67 1.33 -7.20
CA PHE A 21 8.94 -0.10 -7.30
C PHE A 21 8.16 -0.90 -6.26
N LEU A 22 8.17 -0.44 -5.00
CA LEU A 22 7.49 -1.12 -3.90
C LEU A 22 5.96 -1.02 -3.99
N VAL A 23 5.42 0.08 -4.50
CA VAL A 23 3.98 0.18 -4.80
C VAL A 23 3.58 -0.85 -5.85
N GLY A 24 4.38 -0.99 -6.93
CA GLY A 24 4.19 -2.03 -7.93
C GLY A 24 4.25 -3.44 -7.35
N PHE A 25 5.22 -3.67 -6.48
CA PHE A 25 5.39 -4.96 -5.80
C PHE A 25 4.21 -5.28 -4.85
N ALA A 26 3.75 -4.30 -4.07
CA ALA A 26 2.61 -4.47 -3.18
C ALA A 26 1.33 -4.87 -3.94
N ALA A 27 1.08 -4.24 -5.08
CA ALA A 27 -0.10 -4.58 -5.87
C ALA A 27 0.09 -5.87 -6.69
N ALA A 28 1.32 -6.29 -6.98
CA ALA A 28 1.57 -7.60 -7.60
C ALA A 28 1.04 -8.76 -6.73
N ALA A 29 0.91 -8.59 -5.42
CA ALA A 29 0.27 -9.55 -4.53
C ALA A 29 -1.17 -9.89 -4.97
N VAL A 30 -1.89 -8.94 -5.57
CA VAL A 30 -3.24 -9.17 -6.13
C VAL A 30 -3.26 -10.23 -7.22
N THR A 31 -2.19 -10.35 -8.00
CA THR A 31 -2.08 -11.37 -9.05
C THR A 31 -2.13 -12.80 -8.49
N VAL A 32 -1.77 -12.98 -7.23
CA VAL A 32 -1.84 -14.27 -6.51
C VAL A 32 -3.15 -14.40 -5.75
N VAL A 33 -3.59 -13.32 -5.09
CA VAL A 33 -4.81 -13.28 -4.28
C VAL A 33 -6.05 -13.41 -5.16
N PHE A 34 -6.10 -12.72 -6.30
CA PHE A 34 -7.25 -12.75 -7.20
C PHE A 34 -7.59 -14.17 -7.71
N PRO A 35 -6.65 -14.95 -8.30
CA PRO A 35 -6.94 -16.33 -8.71
C PRO A 35 -7.31 -17.26 -7.54
N ALA A 36 -6.73 -17.04 -6.37
CA ALA A 36 -7.03 -17.86 -5.20
C ALA A 36 -8.50 -17.74 -4.79
N TYR A 37 -9.04 -16.54 -4.75
CA TYR A 37 -10.39 -16.30 -4.23
C TYR A 37 -11.47 -16.24 -5.30
N VAL A 38 -11.17 -15.69 -6.48
CA VAL A 38 -12.14 -15.56 -7.57
C VAL A 38 -12.31 -16.89 -8.31
N TYR A 39 -11.21 -17.53 -8.70
CA TYR A 39 -11.24 -18.81 -9.41
C TYR A 39 -11.16 -20.04 -8.48
N LYS A 40 -11.07 -19.83 -7.15
CA LYS A 40 -10.96 -20.89 -6.13
C LYS A 40 -9.82 -21.87 -6.42
N HIS A 41 -8.70 -21.36 -6.92
CA HIS A 41 -7.55 -22.18 -7.29
C HIS A 41 -6.78 -22.61 -6.04
N GLU A 42 -6.85 -23.89 -5.67
CA GLU A 42 -6.28 -24.41 -4.42
C GLU A 42 -4.77 -24.17 -4.27
N GLY A 43 -4.02 -24.28 -5.36
CA GLY A 43 -2.59 -24.00 -5.37
C GLY A 43 -2.25 -22.56 -4.99
N MET A 44 -3.04 -21.60 -5.49
CA MET A 44 -2.87 -20.18 -5.20
C MET A 44 -3.26 -19.81 -3.77
N HIS A 45 -4.22 -20.51 -3.17
CA HIS A 45 -4.57 -20.30 -1.75
C HIS A 45 -3.39 -20.52 -0.80
N LYS A 46 -2.50 -21.46 -1.10
CA LYS A 46 -1.33 -21.74 -0.28
C LYS A 46 -0.31 -20.59 -0.28
N VAL A 47 -0.24 -19.87 -1.39
CA VAL A 47 0.71 -18.75 -1.59
C VAL A 47 0.06 -17.38 -1.32
N ALA A 48 -1.26 -17.28 -1.32
CA ALA A 48 -1.98 -16.02 -1.15
C ALA A 48 -1.60 -15.32 0.18
N VAL A 49 -1.49 -16.06 1.26
CA VAL A 49 -1.09 -15.52 2.58
C VAL A 49 0.32 -14.95 2.54
N LEU A 50 1.25 -15.62 1.84
CA LEU A 50 2.59 -15.09 1.66
C LEU A 50 2.56 -13.80 0.85
N GLY A 51 1.75 -13.75 -0.22
CA GLY A 51 1.53 -12.54 -1.01
C GLY A 51 0.99 -11.38 -0.16
N GLU A 52 0.00 -11.63 0.70
CA GLU A 52 -0.56 -10.63 1.62
C GLU A 52 0.50 -10.11 2.61
N MET A 53 1.33 -11.00 3.19
CA MET A 53 2.41 -10.59 4.09
C MET A 53 3.49 -9.77 3.38
N MET A 54 3.84 -10.15 2.15
CA MET A 54 4.77 -9.39 1.32
C MET A 54 4.20 -8.02 0.93
N ALA A 55 2.91 -7.93 0.65
CA ALA A 55 2.23 -6.65 0.39
C ALA A 55 2.29 -5.73 1.63
N ILE A 56 2.04 -6.24 2.83
CA ILE A 56 2.15 -5.49 4.07
C ILE A 56 3.58 -4.93 4.23
N ALA A 57 4.59 -5.78 4.07
CA ALA A 57 5.99 -5.38 4.19
C ALA A 57 6.36 -4.31 3.14
N ALA A 58 5.92 -4.48 1.90
CA ALA A 58 6.17 -3.52 0.83
C ALA A 58 5.52 -2.15 1.11
N VAL A 59 4.27 -2.12 1.58
CA VAL A 59 3.58 -0.86 1.92
C VAL A 59 4.23 -0.17 3.11
N VAL A 60 4.65 -0.90 4.13
CA VAL A 60 5.41 -0.32 5.25
C VAL A 60 6.69 0.32 4.74
N MET A 61 7.42 -0.35 3.86
CA MET A 61 8.62 0.22 3.24
C MET A 61 8.30 1.44 2.35
N CYS A 62 7.18 1.44 1.62
CA CYS A 62 6.71 2.61 0.88
C CYS A 62 6.56 3.83 1.80
N ILE A 63 5.87 3.65 2.93
CA ILE A 63 5.67 4.73 3.92
C ILE A 63 7.02 5.23 4.44
N LEU A 64 7.96 4.35 4.74
CA LEU A 64 9.29 4.73 5.20
C LEU A 64 10.07 5.52 4.14
N PHE A 65 9.98 5.15 2.87
CA PHE A 65 10.61 5.91 1.79
C PHE A 65 9.98 7.29 1.60
N VAL A 66 8.66 7.42 1.70
CA VAL A 66 7.97 8.71 1.68
C VAL A 66 8.44 9.58 2.86
N LEU A 67 8.54 9.02 4.06
CA LEU A 67 9.02 9.74 5.25
C LEU A 67 10.43 10.30 5.06
N ASN A 68 11.33 9.50 4.50
CA ASN A 68 12.70 9.94 4.21
C ASN A 68 12.77 10.98 3.08
N HIS A 69 11.81 10.93 2.14
CA HIS A 69 11.74 11.87 1.02
C HIS A 69 11.16 13.24 1.43
N MET A 70 10.29 13.28 2.43
CA MET A 70 9.57 14.51 2.83
C MET A 70 10.47 15.65 3.33
N GLY A 71 11.74 15.43 3.65
CA GLY A 71 12.68 16.43 4.15
C GLY A 71 12.36 16.96 5.55
N ARG A 72 11.10 16.95 5.98
CA ARG A 72 10.65 17.35 7.32
C ARG A 72 9.69 16.33 7.94
N PRO A 73 10.22 15.18 8.38
CA PRO A 73 9.42 14.11 8.98
C PRO A 73 8.78 14.55 10.32
N ASP A 74 9.29 15.59 10.97
CA ASP A 74 8.72 16.21 12.16
C ASP A 74 7.29 16.73 11.95
N ARG A 75 6.89 16.99 10.70
CA ARG A 75 5.54 17.45 10.32
C ARG A 75 4.59 16.34 9.89
N LEU A 76 4.97 15.09 10.06
CA LEU A 76 4.13 13.95 9.65
C LEU A 76 2.75 13.95 10.30
N TRP A 77 2.65 14.44 11.54
CA TRP A 77 1.39 14.56 12.27
C TRP A 77 0.34 15.43 11.55
N HIS A 78 0.76 16.34 10.63
CA HIS A 78 -0.17 17.08 9.77
C HIS A 78 -0.95 16.20 8.83
N MET A 79 -0.48 14.97 8.57
CA MET A 79 -1.16 13.98 7.72
C MET A 79 -2.26 13.20 8.48
N ILE A 80 -2.38 13.41 9.80
CA ILE A 80 -3.42 12.75 10.60
C ILE A 80 -4.70 13.58 10.48
N PRO A 81 -5.83 13.01 9.98
CA PRO A 81 -7.10 13.70 9.90
C PRO A 81 -7.53 14.20 11.28
N TYR A 82 -8.15 15.37 11.33
CA TYR A 82 -8.64 16.08 12.53
C TYR A 82 -7.58 16.64 13.48
N ILE A 83 -6.34 16.13 13.46
CA ILE A 83 -5.25 16.61 14.34
C ILE A 83 -4.37 17.62 13.59
N GLY A 84 -4.10 17.34 12.31
CA GLY A 84 -3.26 18.18 11.47
C GLY A 84 -4.04 19.01 10.44
N ILE A 85 -3.29 19.72 9.60
CA ILE A 85 -3.83 20.50 8.48
C ILE A 85 -3.94 19.56 7.27
N TYR A 86 -4.98 18.75 7.26
CA TYR A 86 -5.24 17.77 6.22
C TYR A 86 -5.88 18.45 4.99
N ASN A 87 -5.07 18.77 3.99
CA ASN A 87 -5.51 19.51 2.81
C ASN A 87 -6.27 18.61 1.81
N TRP A 88 -7.40 18.08 2.26
CA TRP A 88 -8.32 17.29 1.47
C TRP A 88 -9.38 18.19 0.79
N PRO A 89 -9.75 17.96 -0.46
CA PRO A 89 -9.27 16.93 -1.42
C PRO A 89 -8.13 17.43 -2.33
N ASN A 90 -7.53 18.60 -2.06
CA ASN A 90 -6.67 19.32 -3.01
C ASN A 90 -5.25 18.75 -3.13
N SER A 91 -4.77 18.00 -2.15
CA SER A 91 -3.42 17.46 -2.13
C SER A 91 -3.40 16.00 -2.62
N MET A 92 -2.68 15.73 -3.70
CA MET A 92 -2.46 14.37 -4.20
C MET A 92 -1.68 13.49 -3.22
N LEU A 93 -0.76 14.07 -2.44
CA LEU A 93 -0.05 13.35 -1.39
C LEU A 93 -1.01 12.84 -0.30
N THR A 94 -2.04 13.63 0.01
CA THR A 94 -3.09 13.25 0.96
C THR A 94 -3.89 12.04 0.46
N TRP A 95 -4.21 11.99 -0.83
CA TRP A 95 -4.84 10.84 -1.45
C TRP A 95 -3.95 9.59 -1.40
N ASP A 96 -2.66 9.75 -1.70
CA ASP A 96 -1.70 8.65 -1.70
C ASP A 96 -1.54 8.04 -0.30
N VAL A 97 -1.41 8.87 0.73
CA VAL A 97 -1.37 8.41 2.12
C VAL A 97 -2.64 7.65 2.50
N LEU A 98 -3.81 8.15 2.11
CA LEU A 98 -5.09 7.50 2.41
C LEU A 98 -5.19 6.11 1.77
N VAL A 99 -4.81 5.99 0.49
CA VAL A 99 -4.88 4.68 -0.19
C VAL A 99 -3.82 3.72 0.32
N LEU A 100 -2.61 4.18 0.63
CA LEU A 100 -1.55 3.33 1.20
C LEU A 100 -1.91 2.81 2.59
N VAL A 101 -2.34 3.70 3.49
CA VAL A 101 -2.73 3.31 4.85
C VAL A 101 -3.98 2.42 4.83
N GLY A 102 -4.97 2.74 3.99
CA GLY A 102 -6.16 1.92 3.82
C GLY A 102 -5.83 0.51 3.32
N TYR A 103 -4.94 0.39 2.35
CA TYR A 103 -4.47 -0.91 1.85
C TYR A 103 -3.69 -1.69 2.91
N LEU A 104 -2.83 -1.00 3.66
CA LEU A 104 -2.09 -1.62 4.77
C LEU A 104 -3.04 -2.22 5.81
N ILE A 105 -4.06 -1.46 6.23
CA ILE A 105 -5.06 -1.92 7.20
C ILE A 105 -5.83 -3.12 6.65
N LEU A 106 -6.31 -3.05 5.40
CA LEU A 106 -7.06 -4.15 4.78
C LEU A 106 -6.24 -5.43 4.72
N ASN A 107 -4.99 -5.36 4.23
CA ASN A 107 -4.13 -6.54 4.16
C ASN A 107 -3.73 -7.04 5.55
N ALA A 108 -3.47 -6.15 6.51
CA ALA A 108 -3.17 -6.54 7.88
C ALA A 108 -4.35 -7.28 8.51
N VAL A 109 -5.57 -6.76 8.38
CA VAL A 109 -6.78 -7.41 8.91
C VAL A 109 -6.99 -8.77 8.24
N CYS A 110 -6.90 -8.86 6.91
CA CYS A 110 -7.07 -10.12 6.18
C CYS A 110 -6.01 -11.15 6.59
N GLY A 111 -4.73 -10.76 6.52
CA GLY A 111 -3.61 -11.66 6.77
C GLY A 111 -3.53 -12.11 8.22
N PHE A 112 -3.65 -11.20 9.19
CA PHE A 112 -3.63 -11.56 10.60
C PHE A 112 -4.85 -12.38 11.02
N TYR A 113 -6.04 -12.06 10.51
CA TYR A 113 -7.23 -12.87 10.77
C TYR A 113 -7.05 -14.29 10.24
N TYR A 114 -6.58 -14.45 9.00
CA TYR A 114 -6.33 -15.77 8.42
C TYR A 114 -5.32 -16.58 9.25
N LEU A 115 -4.19 -15.95 9.61
CA LEU A 115 -3.15 -16.60 10.41
C LEU A 115 -3.66 -16.98 11.81
N HIS A 116 -4.43 -16.10 12.45
CA HIS A 116 -5.02 -16.37 13.76
C HIS A 116 -5.98 -17.56 13.71
N GLN A 117 -6.89 -17.61 12.72
CA GLN A 117 -7.81 -18.73 12.57
C GLN A 117 -7.08 -20.06 12.31
N LYS A 118 -6.02 -20.00 11.49
CA LYS A 118 -5.19 -21.17 11.23
C LYS A 118 -4.44 -21.66 12.48
N TYR A 119 -3.92 -20.73 13.27
CA TYR A 119 -3.22 -21.03 14.52
C TYR A 119 -4.16 -21.65 15.56
N THR A 120 -5.36 -21.10 15.71
CA THR A 120 -6.38 -21.58 16.66
C THR A 120 -7.17 -22.78 16.14
N LYS A 121 -6.88 -23.24 14.90
CA LYS A 121 -7.61 -24.33 14.22
C LYS A 121 -9.12 -24.08 14.10
N GLN A 122 -9.52 -22.82 14.07
CA GLN A 122 -10.91 -22.41 13.94
C GLN A 122 -11.30 -22.24 12.46
N PRO A 123 -12.57 -22.51 12.10
CA PRO A 123 -13.03 -22.28 10.73
C PRO A 123 -13.05 -20.78 10.39
N ILE A 124 -12.59 -20.44 9.17
CA ILE A 124 -12.65 -19.08 8.67
C ILE A 124 -14.12 -18.71 8.43
N ASN A 125 -14.58 -17.62 9.01
CA ASN A 125 -15.89 -17.07 8.72
C ASN A 125 -15.89 -16.41 7.33
N LYS A 126 -16.32 -17.16 6.32
CA LYS A 126 -16.30 -16.73 4.92
C LYS A 126 -17.26 -15.56 4.65
N SER A 127 -18.26 -15.36 5.49
CA SER A 127 -19.31 -14.37 5.25
C SER A 127 -18.78 -12.92 5.23
N TRP A 128 -17.84 -12.58 6.11
CA TRP A 128 -17.23 -11.26 6.12
C TRP A 128 -15.81 -11.23 5.53
N TYR A 129 -15.09 -12.35 5.60
CA TYR A 129 -13.72 -12.42 5.10
C TYR A 129 -13.63 -12.25 3.57
N ILE A 130 -14.51 -12.94 2.83
CA ILE A 130 -14.52 -12.86 1.37
C ILE A 130 -14.81 -11.45 0.86
N PRO A 131 -15.84 -10.73 1.33
CA PRO A 131 -16.07 -9.33 0.94
C PRO A 131 -14.88 -8.43 1.24
N LEU A 132 -14.19 -8.65 2.36
CA LEU A 132 -13.02 -7.86 2.74
C LEU A 132 -11.84 -8.09 1.78
N VAL A 133 -11.61 -9.33 1.36
CA VAL A 133 -10.60 -9.66 0.34
C VAL A 133 -10.93 -8.99 -1.00
N PHE A 134 -12.20 -9.02 -1.43
CA PHE A 134 -12.61 -8.33 -2.66
C PHE A 134 -12.42 -6.81 -2.56
N LEU A 135 -12.71 -6.24 -1.39
CA LEU A 135 -12.44 -4.82 -1.13
C LEU A 135 -10.94 -4.52 -1.22
N ALA A 136 -10.08 -5.37 -0.65
CA ALA A 136 -8.63 -5.21 -0.74
C ALA A 136 -8.12 -5.29 -2.18
N ILE A 137 -8.68 -6.16 -3.01
CA ILE A 137 -8.38 -6.25 -4.44
C ILE A 137 -8.75 -4.94 -5.16
N ALA A 138 -9.95 -4.42 -4.95
CA ALA A 138 -10.38 -3.15 -5.53
C ALA A 138 -9.52 -1.98 -5.03
N TRP A 139 -9.13 -2.00 -3.76
CA TRP A 139 -8.27 -0.99 -3.17
C TRP A 139 -6.85 -0.97 -3.76
N ALA A 140 -6.33 -2.14 -4.15
CA ALA A 140 -5.02 -2.25 -4.81
C ALA A 140 -4.99 -1.51 -6.17
N PHE A 141 -6.09 -1.50 -6.92
CA PHE A 141 -6.19 -0.67 -8.13
C PHE A 141 -6.16 0.83 -7.79
N SER A 142 -6.78 1.22 -6.68
CA SER A 142 -6.78 2.62 -6.23
C SER A 142 -5.37 3.11 -5.90
N ILE A 143 -4.51 2.29 -5.28
CA ILE A 143 -3.10 2.65 -5.01
C ILE A 143 -2.40 3.01 -6.32
N HIS A 144 -2.47 2.17 -7.33
CA HIS A 144 -1.81 2.41 -8.60
C HIS A 144 -2.31 3.68 -9.28
N THR A 145 -3.62 3.88 -9.28
CA THR A 145 -4.24 5.05 -9.89
C THR A 145 -3.78 6.34 -9.20
N VAL A 146 -3.86 6.39 -7.86
CA VAL A 146 -3.51 7.60 -7.10
C VAL A 146 -2.00 7.87 -7.18
N THR A 147 -1.16 6.84 -7.04
CA THR A 147 0.31 7.02 -7.18
C THR A 147 0.69 7.47 -8.59
N ALA A 148 0.03 6.98 -9.64
CA ALA A 148 0.25 7.45 -11.00
C ALA A 148 -0.10 8.94 -11.15
N PHE A 149 -1.21 9.40 -10.58
CA PHE A 149 -1.56 10.82 -10.54
C PHE A 149 -0.55 11.64 -9.74
N LEU A 150 -0.12 11.16 -8.57
CA LEU A 150 0.89 11.83 -7.75
C LEU A 150 2.18 12.06 -8.54
N ILE A 151 2.69 11.01 -9.19
CA ILE A 151 3.91 11.09 -10.00
C ILE A 151 3.72 12.05 -11.18
N ASN A 152 2.54 12.04 -11.79
CA ASN A 152 2.22 12.88 -12.94
C ASN A 152 2.16 14.38 -12.59
N THR A 153 1.92 14.73 -11.34
CA THR A 153 1.92 16.12 -10.85
C THR A 153 3.31 16.64 -10.49
N MET A 154 4.32 15.76 -10.42
CA MET A 154 5.68 16.17 -10.09
C MET A 154 6.39 16.86 -11.27
N PRO A 155 7.18 17.92 -11.01
CA PRO A 155 8.00 18.55 -12.04
C PRO A 155 9.13 17.61 -12.52
N ALA A 156 9.70 17.91 -13.67
CA ALA A 156 10.87 17.20 -14.25
C ALA A 156 10.64 15.68 -14.45
N ARG A 157 9.54 15.34 -15.04
CA ARG A 157 9.20 13.96 -15.45
C ARG A 157 9.55 13.71 -16.92
#